data_adfd233c4f18eab322def49f5a3c8084
#
_entry.id   adfd233c4f18eab322def49f5a3c8084
#
_cell.length_a   1.000
_cell.length_b   1.000
_cell.length_c   1.000
_cell.angle_alpha   90.00
_cell.angle_beta   90.00
_cell.angle_gamma   90.00
#
_symmetry.space_group_name_H-M   'P 1'
#
loop_
_entity.id
_entity.type
_entity.pdbx_description
1 polymer ?
#
loop_
_entity_poly.entity_id
_entity_poly.type
_entity_poly.pdbx_seq_one_letter_code
_entity_poly.pdbx_strand_id
1 'polypeptide(L)'
;RQMCIRDSFLIIVAEGVGINVNELAKEIQAKTGVESRACVLGHVQRGGSPTARDRVLATQMGNYAVKNLLMKGIGNRVVAIHQDKIVDYDIFEALNMEKHIDPELYQTALEVSI
;
A
#
# COMPACT_ATOMS: atom_id res chain seq x y z
N ARG A 1 8.86 -22.89 -37.16
CA ARG A 1 8.94 -21.69 -36.29
C ARG A 1 8.03 -21.92 -35.10
N GLN A 2 8.60 -22.44 -34.01
CA GLN A 2 7.89 -22.37 -32.73
C GLN A 2 7.77 -20.89 -32.37
N MET A 3 6.57 -20.34 -32.44
CA MET A 3 6.25 -19.12 -31.74
C MET A 3 6.42 -19.44 -30.25
N CYS A 4 7.45 -18.88 -29.62
CA CYS A 4 7.56 -18.89 -28.16
C CYS A 4 6.36 -18.10 -27.62
N ILE A 5 5.30 -18.80 -27.28
CA ILE A 5 4.31 -18.29 -26.37
C ILE A 5 5.10 -18.13 -25.06
N ARG A 6 5.46 -16.90 -24.74
CA ARG A 6 6.06 -16.60 -23.44
C ARG A 6 4.94 -16.67 -22.42
N ASP A 7 4.69 -17.86 -21.91
CA ASP A 7 3.85 -18.03 -20.74
C ASP A 7 4.63 -17.48 -19.54
N SER A 8 4.57 -16.17 -19.38
CA SER A 8 5.12 -15.51 -18.20
C SER A 8 4.01 -15.32 -17.17
N PHE A 9 4.20 -15.91 -16.00
CA PHE A 9 3.29 -15.74 -14.87
C PHE A 9 3.86 -14.67 -13.93
N LEU A 10 2.99 -13.78 -13.44
CA LEU A 10 3.33 -12.79 -12.45
C LEU A 10 2.64 -13.14 -11.13
N ILE A 11 3.44 -13.30 -10.06
CA ILE A 11 2.94 -13.55 -8.72
C ILE A 11 3.22 -12.31 -7.88
N ILE A 12 2.17 -11.69 -7.35
CA ILE A 12 2.27 -10.52 -6.48
C ILE A 12 2.10 -10.96 -5.03
N VAL A 13 3.09 -10.65 -4.20
CA VAL A 13 3.09 -10.98 -2.78
C VAL A 13 3.08 -9.68 -1.97
N ALA A 14 2.07 -9.50 -1.11
CA ALA A 14 2.00 -8.34 -0.24
C ALA A 14 3.02 -8.46 0.92
N GLU A 15 3.57 -7.33 1.36
CA GLU A 15 4.56 -7.28 2.45
C GLU A 15 4.03 -7.92 3.74
N GLY A 16 2.75 -7.68 4.07
CA GLY A 16 2.12 -8.20 5.29
C GLY A 16 1.92 -9.72 5.35
N VAL A 17 2.17 -10.45 4.26
CA VAL A 17 2.06 -11.93 4.24
C VAL A 17 3.22 -12.58 5.00
N GLY A 18 4.35 -11.89 5.18
CA GLY A 18 5.49 -12.40 5.96
C GLY A 18 6.28 -13.53 5.28
N ILE A 19 6.12 -13.74 3.97
CA ILE A 19 6.82 -14.77 3.22
C ILE A 19 8.14 -14.22 2.65
N ASN A 20 9.20 -15.01 2.74
CA ASN A 20 10.45 -14.71 2.04
C ASN A 20 10.28 -14.97 0.54
N VAL A 21 10.18 -13.90 -0.26
CA VAL A 21 9.92 -13.98 -1.70
C VAL A 21 11.04 -14.69 -2.49
N ASN A 22 12.29 -14.67 -2.00
CA ASN A 22 13.39 -15.39 -2.63
C ASN A 22 13.27 -16.91 -2.44
N GLU A 23 12.82 -17.34 -1.26
CA GLU A 23 12.57 -18.76 -0.98
C GLU A 23 11.36 -19.25 -1.76
N LEU A 24 10.30 -18.46 -1.82
CA LEU A 24 9.12 -18.74 -2.63
C LEU A 24 9.48 -18.92 -4.12
N ALA A 25 10.31 -18.04 -4.68
CA ALA A 25 10.75 -18.16 -6.07
C ALA A 25 11.52 -19.46 -6.33
N LYS A 26 12.42 -19.88 -5.41
CA LYS A 26 13.14 -21.16 -5.51
C LYS A 26 12.18 -22.34 -5.43
N GLU A 27 11.20 -22.29 -4.54
CA GLU A 27 10.20 -23.35 -4.39
C GLU A 27 9.34 -23.50 -5.64
N ILE A 28 8.88 -22.39 -6.22
CA ILE A 28 8.13 -22.38 -7.47
C ILE A 28 8.98 -22.98 -8.60
N GLN A 29 10.21 -22.55 -8.74
CA GLN A 29 11.13 -23.09 -9.75
C GLN A 29 11.37 -24.60 -9.57
N ALA A 30 11.55 -25.06 -8.34
CA ALA A 30 11.74 -26.49 -8.06
C ALA A 30 10.50 -27.33 -8.39
N LYS A 31 9.29 -26.80 -8.15
CA LYS A 31 8.03 -27.52 -8.40
C LYS A 31 7.59 -27.47 -9.86
N THR A 32 7.86 -26.38 -10.57
CA THR A 32 7.35 -26.17 -11.94
C THR A 32 8.39 -26.40 -13.03
N GLY A 33 9.68 -26.37 -12.69
CA GLY A 33 10.77 -26.37 -13.65
C GLY A 33 10.93 -25.04 -14.40
N VAL A 34 10.11 -24.02 -14.10
CA VAL A 34 10.15 -22.71 -14.75
C VAL A 34 11.06 -21.78 -13.94
N GLU A 35 12.00 -21.11 -14.63
CA GLU A 35 12.88 -20.13 -13.98
C GLU A 35 12.04 -19.02 -13.34
N SER A 36 12.22 -18.83 -12.05
CA SER A 36 11.47 -17.84 -11.26
C SER A 36 12.44 -16.85 -10.61
N ARG A 37 12.12 -15.56 -10.70
CA ARG A 37 12.94 -14.49 -10.13
C ARG A 37 12.08 -13.60 -9.21
N ALA A 38 12.58 -13.39 -8.00
CA ALA A 38 11.98 -12.46 -7.06
C ALA A 38 12.45 -11.03 -7.34
N CYS A 39 11.52 -10.06 -7.25
CA CYS A 39 11.82 -8.65 -7.32
C CYS A 39 11.12 -7.93 -6.17
N VAL A 40 11.88 -7.28 -5.29
CA VAL A 40 11.34 -6.45 -4.20
C VAL A 40 11.21 -5.02 -4.70
N LEU A 41 9.99 -4.55 -4.83
CA LEU A 41 9.66 -3.25 -5.44
C LEU A 41 9.84 -2.05 -4.49
N GLY A 42 10.58 -2.02 -3.50
CA GLY A 42 10.90 -0.94 -2.58
C GLY A 42 10.38 0.47 -2.96
N HIS A 43 11.27 1.41 -3.20
CA HIS A 43 10.93 2.82 -3.50
C HIS A 43 10.10 3.03 -4.78
N VAL A 44 10.17 2.14 -5.73
CA VAL A 44 9.39 2.20 -6.99
C VAL A 44 7.88 2.23 -6.71
N GLN A 45 7.44 1.63 -5.62
CA GLN A 45 6.04 1.63 -5.19
C GLN A 45 5.56 2.96 -4.59
N ARG A 46 6.46 3.87 -4.26
CA ARG A 46 6.10 5.14 -3.61
C ARG A 46 5.63 6.23 -4.57
N GLY A 47 5.49 5.91 -5.84
CA GLY A 47 4.96 6.80 -6.85
C GLY A 47 5.98 7.79 -7.40
N GLY A 48 5.50 8.71 -8.22
CA GLY A 48 6.27 9.75 -8.88
C GLY A 48 6.13 11.13 -8.24
N SER A 49 6.13 12.16 -9.06
CA SER A 49 5.91 13.54 -8.63
C SER A 49 4.51 13.71 -8.03
N PRO A 50 4.36 14.46 -6.92
CA PRO A 50 3.07 14.67 -6.27
C PRO A 50 2.12 15.45 -7.20
N THR A 51 0.85 15.05 -7.19
CA THR A 51 -0.22 15.74 -7.88
C THR A 51 -0.62 17.05 -7.16
N ALA A 52 -1.45 17.86 -7.78
CA ALA A 52 -2.02 19.04 -7.12
C ALA A 52 -2.80 18.66 -5.85
N ARG A 53 -3.55 17.55 -5.89
CA ARG A 53 -4.30 17.03 -4.73
C ARG A 53 -3.36 16.66 -3.58
N ASP A 54 -2.28 15.96 -3.86
CA ASP A 54 -1.28 15.58 -2.85
C ASP A 54 -0.70 16.80 -2.15
N ARG A 55 -0.37 17.84 -2.93
CA ARG A 55 0.22 19.08 -2.40
C ARG A 55 -0.77 19.86 -1.53
N VAL A 56 -2.00 20.04 -2.00
CA VAL A 56 -3.05 20.72 -1.25
C VAL A 56 -3.32 19.99 0.06
N LEU A 57 -3.47 18.67 -0.01
CA LEU A 57 -3.73 17.84 1.13
C LEU A 57 -2.60 17.88 2.17
N ALA A 58 -1.36 17.74 1.73
CA ALA A 58 -0.20 17.84 2.60
C ALA A 58 -0.13 19.22 3.29
N THR A 59 -0.43 20.28 2.57
CA THR A 59 -0.47 21.65 3.13
C THR A 59 -1.56 21.80 4.19
N GLN A 60 -2.74 21.27 3.93
CA GLN A 60 -3.86 21.30 4.88
C GLN A 60 -3.56 20.48 6.14
N MET A 61 -3.01 19.27 5.99
CA MET A 61 -2.62 18.43 7.11
C MET A 61 -1.50 19.08 7.95
N GLY A 62 -0.50 19.67 7.30
CA GLY A 62 0.56 20.40 7.99
C GLY A 62 0.03 21.63 8.76
N ASN A 63 -0.87 22.41 8.15
CA ASN A 63 -1.52 23.53 8.83
C ASN A 63 -2.35 23.07 10.02
N TYR A 64 -3.08 21.96 9.88
CA TYR A 64 -3.84 21.37 10.98
C TYR A 64 -2.93 20.94 12.13
N ALA A 65 -1.83 20.24 11.82
CA ALA A 65 -0.87 19.81 12.82
C ALA A 65 -0.29 20.99 13.61
N VAL A 66 0.09 22.06 12.94
CA VAL A 66 0.63 23.26 13.61
C VAL A 66 -0.42 23.94 14.46
N LYS A 67 -1.58 24.31 13.90
CA LYS A 67 -2.60 25.12 14.59
C LYS A 67 -3.35 24.37 15.68
N ASN A 68 -3.66 23.10 15.46
CA ASN A 68 -4.53 22.35 16.35
C ASN A 68 -3.79 21.48 17.34
N LEU A 69 -2.56 21.09 17.04
CA LEU A 69 -1.78 20.23 17.91
C LEU A 69 -0.59 20.99 18.52
N LEU A 70 0.36 21.41 17.70
CA LEU A 70 1.60 21.99 18.18
C LEU A 70 1.40 23.28 18.97
N MET A 71 0.62 24.23 18.46
CA MET A 71 0.33 25.51 19.16
C MET A 71 -0.49 25.34 20.44
N LYS A 72 -1.21 24.23 20.58
CA LYS A 72 -1.95 23.88 21.79
C LYS A 72 -1.17 22.99 22.75
N GLY A 73 0.08 22.64 22.42
CA GLY A 73 0.90 21.75 23.23
C GLY A 73 0.43 20.30 23.27
N ILE A 74 -0.38 19.88 22.28
CA ILE A 74 -0.90 18.52 22.19
C ILE A 74 0.14 17.67 21.44
N GLY A 75 0.73 16.69 22.13
CA GLY A 75 1.66 15.72 21.55
C GLY A 75 1.01 14.36 21.29
N ASN A 76 1.82 13.43 20.77
CA ASN A 76 1.46 12.01 20.54
C ASN A 76 0.21 11.80 19.65
N ARG A 77 0.03 12.68 18.66
CA ARG A 77 -1.11 12.61 17.73
C ARG A 77 -0.64 12.35 16.30
N VAL A 78 -1.43 11.61 15.55
CA VAL A 78 -1.28 11.36 14.10
C VAL A 78 -2.40 12.08 13.36
N VAL A 79 -2.05 12.95 12.43
CA VAL A 79 -3.01 13.61 11.55
C VAL A 79 -3.35 12.67 10.39
N ALA A 80 -4.62 12.46 10.17
CA ALA A 80 -5.16 11.56 9.15
C ALA A 80 -6.32 12.21 8.38
N ILE A 81 -6.81 11.50 7.36
CA ILE A 81 -8.04 11.85 6.65
C ILE A 81 -9.04 10.73 6.85
N HIS A 82 -10.23 11.12 7.24
CA HIS A 82 -11.38 10.24 7.32
C HIS A 82 -12.59 10.90 6.65
N GLN A 83 -13.18 10.27 5.65
CA GLN A 83 -14.32 10.80 4.87
C GLN A 83 -14.09 12.25 4.38
N ASP A 84 -12.94 12.48 3.71
CA ASP A 84 -12.49 13.79 3.21
C ASP A 84 -12.33 14.90 4.27
N LYS A 85 -12.32 14.55 5.55
CA LYS A 85 -12.05 15.48 6.66
C LYS A 85 -10.70 15.17 7.30
N ILE A 86 -9.99 16.23 7.66
CA ILE A 86 -8.76 16.10 8.43
C ILE A 86 -9.14 15.85 9.88
N VAL A 87 -8.62 14.77 10.44
CA VAL A 87 -8.82 14.31 11.81
C VAL A 87 -7.48 14.01 12.46
N ASP A 88 -7.46 13.85 13.76
CA ASP A 88 -6.28 13.39 14.49
C ASP A 88 -6.64 12.27 15.46
N TYR A 89 -5.74 11.31 15.61
CA TYR A 89 -5.87 10.17 16.51
C TYR A 89 -4.69 10.14 17.48
N ASP A 90 -4.87 9.54 18.63
CA ASP A 90 -3.74 9.16 19.48
C ASP A 90 -2.84 8.18 18.72
N ILE A 91 -1.51 8.31 18.90
CA ILE A 91 -0.57 7.50 18.12
C ILE A 91 -0.70 6.00 18.44
N PHE A 92 -0.97 5.63 19.70
CA PHE A 92 -1.12 4.24 20.08
C PHE A 92 -2.45 3.66 19.60
N GLU A 93 -3.51 4.47 19.62
CA GLU A 93 -4.79 4.12 19.02
C GLU A 93 -4.65 3.90 17.52
N ALA A 94 -3.99 4.84 16.81
CA ALA A 94 -3.76 4.74 15.36
C ALA A 94 -2.94 3.51 14.97
N LEU A 95 -1.93 3.12 15.76
CA LEU A 95 -1.11 1.94 15.51
C LEU A 95 -1.87 0.62 15.71
N ASN A 96 -2.91 0.63 16.53
CA ASN A 96 -3.76 -0.54 16.77
C ASN A 96 -4.98 -0.61 15.84
N MET A 97 -5.18 0.39 14.97
CA MET A 97 -6.25 0.35 13.97
C MET A 97 -5.97 -0.68 12.89
N GLU A 98 -6.85 -1.62 12.72
CA GLU A 98 -6.80 -2.58 11.61
C GLU A 98 -7.45 -1.97 10.37
N LYS A 99 -6.78 -2.15 9.25
CA LYS A 99 -7.29 -1.71 7.95
C LYS A 99 -7.91 -2.91 7.22
N HIS A 100 -9.21 -2.84 7.01
CA HIS A 100 -9.93 -3.86 6.25
C HIS A 100 -10.21 -3.36 4.83
N ILE A 101 -10.26 -4.31 3.89
CA ILE A 101 -10.74 -4.05 2.53
C ILE A 101 -12.25 -3.93 2.61
N ASP A 102 -12.81 -2.92 1.94
CA ASP A 102 -14.26 -2.80 1.77
C ASP A 102 -14.79 -4.00 0.96
N PRO A 103 -15.66 -4.85 1.55
CA PRO A 103 -16.14 -6.05 0.87
C PRO A 103 -16.96 -5.76 -0.39
N GLU A 104 -17.74 -4.66 -0.40
CA GLU A 104 -18.56 -4.26 -1.56
C GLU A 104 -17.67 -3.79 -2.70
N LEU A 105 -16.66 -2.98 -2.39
CA LEU A 105 -15.70 -2.52 -3.39
C LEU A 105 -14.88 -3.70 -3.96
N TYR A 106 -14.50 -4.64 -3.11
CA TYR A 106 -13.80 -5.84 -3.55
C TYR A 106 -14.67 -6.72 -4.46
N GLN A 107 -15.95 -6.92 -4.09
CA GLN A 107 -16.89 -7.66 -4.92
C GLN A 107 -17.12 -6.99 -6.29
N THR A 108 -17.29 -5.68 -6.29
CA THR A 108 -17.39 -4.89 -7.53
C THR A 108 -16.15 -5.06 -8.41
N ALA A 109 -14.97 -5.04 -7.83
CA ALA A 109 -13.73 -5.26 -8.57
C ALA A 109 -13.67 -6.65 -9.22
N LEU A 110 -14.16 -7.69 -8.55
CA LEU A 110 -14.27 -9.04 -9.11
C LEU A 110 -15.28 -9.12 -10.28
N GLU A 111 -16.40 -8.44 -10.15
CA GLU A 111 -17.48 -8.45 -11.17
C GLU A 111 -17.07 -7.73 -12.46
N VAL A 112 -16.25 -6.69 -12.40
CA VAL A 112 -15.77 -5.94 -13.58
C VAL A 112 -14.43 -6.46 -14.12
N SER A 113 -13.79 -7.37 -13.42
CA SER A 113 -12.54 -8.02 -13.81
C SER A 113 -12.86 -9.19 -14.76
N ILE A 114 -12.93 -8.91 -16.07
CA ILE A 114 -13.13 -9.91 -17.13
C ILE A 114 -11.77 -10.35 -17.67
#